data_5582dfaeb28fce757fc813dc1b2c338c
#
_entry.id   5582dfaeb28fce757fc813dc1b2c338c
#
_cell.length_a   1.000
_cell.length_b   1.000
_cell.length_c   1.000
_cell.angle_alpha   90.00
_cell.angle_beta   90.00
_cell.angle_gamma   90.00
#
_symmetry.space_group_name_H-M   'P 1'
#
loop_
_entity.id
_entity.type
_entity.pdbx_description
1 polymer ?
#
loop_
_entity_poly.entity_id
_entity_poly.type
_entity_poly.pdbx_seq_one_letter_code
_entity_poly.pdbx_strand_id
1 'polypeptide(L)'
;PMADEGFDRIPPQDIDAEMSVLGSMMLTSEAVSVVSEILRPQDFYQPSHETIFDTIVELTGRAEPADAITVAGELKRQGLLSKVGGAAYLHSLIASVPTAANAGYYARIVRERAIMRRLVSAGTRVVQLGYADAGGDVDEIVDQAQAEVFAVSDGRDTGDYVSMNQMS
;
A
#
# COMPACT_ATOMS: atom_id res chain seq x y z
N PRO A 1 14.67 28.67 -0.37
CA PRO A 1 14.55 28.60 -1.80
C PRO A 1 13.69 27.45 -2.25
N MET A 2 13.03 27.65 -3.36
CA MET A 2 12.01 26.74 -3.87
C MET A 2 12.51 25.33 -4.20
N ALA A 3 13.80 25.18 -4.45
CA ALA A 3 14.39 23.88 -4.77
C ALA A 3 14.39 22.90 -3.59
N ASP A 4 14.47 23.41 -2.36
CA ASP A 4 14.48 22.58 -1.17
C ASP A 4 13.08 22.11 -0.76
N GLU A 5 12.06 22.90 -1.10
CA GLU A 5 10.67 22.54 -0.75
C GLU A 5 10.20 21.25 -1.42
N GLY A 6 10.71 20.93 -2.63
CA GLY A 6 10.34 19.72 -3.34
C GLY A 6 10.90 18.46 -2.71
N PHE A 7 12.06 18.54 -2.05
CA PHE A 7 12.70 17.40 -1.42
C PHE A 7 12.23 17.15 0.01
N ASP A 8 11.69 18.21 0.66
CA ASP A 8 11.23 18.13 2.05
C ASP A 8 9.76 17.81 2.18
N ARG A 9 9.08 17.57 1.06
CA ARG A 9 7.65 17.26 1.08
C ARG A 9 7.42 15.87 1.68
N ILE A 10 6.43 15.81 2.56
CA ILE A 10 5.94 14.52 3.05
C ILE A 10 5.28 13.81 1.86
N PRO A 11 5.61 12.54 1.62
CA PRO A 11 4.96 11.78 0.54
C PRO A 11 3.45 11.74 0.73
N PRO A 12 2.67 11.65 -0.36
CA PRO A 12 1.22 11.47 -0.25
C PRO A 12 0.88 10.28 0.62
N GLN A 13 0.05 10.48 1.64
CA GLN A 13 -0.33 9.43 2.57
C GLN A 13 -1.55 9.87 3.36
N ASP A 14 -2.27 8.92 3.93
CA ASP A 14 -3.38 9.16 4.84
C ASP A 14 -3.32 8.10 5.92
N ILE A 15 -2.65 8.43 7.02
CA ILE A 15 -2.42 7.48 8.12
C ILE A 15 -3.74 7.11 8.79
N ASP A 16 -4.64 8.06 8.95
CA ASP A 16 -5.95 7.79 9.58
C ASP A 16 -6.76 6.80 8.74
N ALA A 17 -6.72 6.93 7.41
CA ALA A 17 -7.38 5.96 6.53
C ALA A 17 -6.74 4.59 6.64
N GLU A 18 -5.41 4.52 6.71
CA GLU A 18 -4.70 3.24 6.90
C GLU A 18 -5.12 2.57 8.20
N MET A 19 -5.18 3.34 9.28
CA MET A 19 -5.60 2.82 10.59
C MET A 19 -7.02 2.30 10.54
N SER A 20 -7.93 3.03 9.91
CA SER A 20 -9.33 2.62 9.79
C SER A 20 -9.50 1.36 8.97
N VAL A 21 -8.72 1.22 7.89
CA VAL A 21 -8.73 0.00 7.07
C VAL A 21 -8.32 -1.21 7.91
N LEU A 22 -7.18 -1.11 8.60
CA LEU A 22 -6.66 -2.23 9.38
C LEU A 22 -7.57 -2.58 10.55
N GLY A 23 -8.09 -1.57 11.24
CA GLY A 23 -9.04 -1.79 12.32
C GLY A 23 -10.30 -2.47 11.83
N SER A 24 -10.84 -2.05 10.68
CA SER A 24 -12.02 -2.67 10.07
C SER A 24 -11.78 -4.13 9.73
N MET A 25 -10.61 -4.45 9.19
CA MET A 25 -10.25 -5.83 8.84
C MET A 25 -10.20 -6.74 10.05
N MET A 26 -9.79 -6.21 11.21
CA MET A 26 -9.77 -6.98 12.44
C MET A 26 -11.14 -7.08 13.11
N LEU A 27 -12.11 -6.29 12.66
CA LEU A 27 -13.48 -6.33 13.18
C LEU A 27 -14.39 -7.29 12.42
N THR A 28 -14.26 -7.35 11.08
CA THR A 28 -15.14 -8.20 10.27
C THR A 28 -14.37 -8.88 9.15
N SER A 29 -14.80 -10.10 8.82
CA SER A 29 -14.24 -10.83 7.67
C SER A 29 -14.66 -10.22 6.35
N GLU A 30 -15.83 -9.56 6.31
CA GLU A 30 -16.28 -8.87 5.11
C GLU A 30 -15.36 -7.73 4.73
N ALA A 31 -14.88 -6.99 5.74
CA ALA A 31 -13.89 -5.93 5.49
C ALA A 31 -12.60 -6.50 4.91
N VAL A 32 -12.14 -7.65 5.40
CA VAL A 32 -10.95 -8.31 4.84
C VAL A 32 -11.15 -8.61 3.35
N SER A 33 -12.31 -9.16 2.99
CA SER A 33 -12.60 -9.50 1.59
C SER A 33 -12.60 -8.26 0.69
N VAL A 34 -13.29 -7.20 1.12
CA VAL A 34 -13.39 -5.97 0.35
C VAL A 34 -12.02 -5.31 0.18
N VAL A 35 -11.29 -5.18 1.28
CA VAL A 35 -10.00 -4.49 1.29
C VAL A 35 -8.96 -5.27 0.47
N SER A 36 -8.98 -6.60 0.57
CA SER A 36 -8.00 -7.43 -0.15
C SER A 36 -8.14 -7.33 -1.67
N GLU A 37 -9.30 -6.96 -2.18
CA GLU A 37 -9.51 -6.70 -3.60
C GLU A 37 -8.94 -5.34 -4.04
N ILE A 38 -8.78 -4.41 -3.10
CA ILE A 38 -8.38 -3.03 -3.39
C ILE A 38 -6.90 -2.81 -3.12
N LEU A 39 -6.39 -3.34 -2.00
CA LEU A 39 -5.04 -3.03 -1.51
C LEU A 39 -4.11 -4.23 -1.54
N ARG A 40 -2.82 -3.92 -1.63
CA ARG A 40 -1.71 -4.84 -1.43
C ARG A 40 -0.86 -4.30 -0.27
N PRO A 41 -0.01 -5.12 0.36
CA PRO A 41 0.81 -4.65 1.49
C PRO A 41 1.62 -3.40 1.16
N GLN A 42 2.19 -3.34 -0.04
CA GLN A 42 3.04 -2.21 -0.46
C GLN A 42 2.28 -0.91 -0.65
N ASP A 43 0.95 -0.91 -0.62
CA ASP A 43 0.16 0.31 -0.74
C ASP A 43 0.15 1.13 0.56
N PHE A 44 0.54 0.54 1.67
CA PHE A 44 0.59 1.25 2.95
C PHE A 44 1.86 2.08 3.05
N TYR A 45 1.70 3.32 3.53
CA TYR A 45 2.82 4.21 3.74
C TYR A 45 3.64 3.82 4.97
N GLN A 46 2.95 3.48 6.09
CA GLN A 46 3.61 3.07 7.33
C GLN A 46 4.08 1.63 7.21
N PRO A 47 5.39 1.38 7.43
CA PRO A 47 5.90 -0.01 7.40
C PRO A 47 5.21 -0.94 8.39
N SER A 48 4.85 -0.44 9.58
CA SER A 48 4.11 -1.24 10.55
C SER A 48 2.74 -1.64 10.02
N HIS A 49 2.08 -0.77 9.26
CA HIS A 49 0.76 -1.08 8.68
C HIS A 49 0.87 -2.14 7.59
N GLU A 50 1.92 -2.08 6.78
CA GLU A 50 2.19 -3.11 5.78
C GLU A 50 2.32 -4.49 6.44
N THR A 51 3.08 -4.56 7.55
CA THR A 51 3.30 -5.79 8.30
C THR A 51 1.98 -6.31 8.89
N ILE A 52 1.18 -5.44 9.49
CA ILE A 52 -0.11 -5.81 10.07
C ILE A 52 -1.06 -6.33 8.99
N PHE A 53 -1.15 -5.62 7.86
CA PHE A 53 -1.99 -6.02 6.74
C PHE A 53 -1.60 -7.41 6.24
N ASP A 54 -0.31 -7.63 6.04
CA ASP A 54 0.21 -8.91 5.55
C ASP A 54 -0.14 -10.05 6.51
N THR A 55 -0.04 -9.79 7.82
CA THR A 55 -0.38 -10.78 8.85
C THR A 55 -1.88 -11.11 8.83
N ILE A 56 -2.74 -10.09 8.69
CA ILE A 56 -4.18 -10.30 8.59
C ILE A 56 -4.53 -11.18 7.38
N VAL A 57 -3.97 -10.85 6.23
CA VAL A 57 -4.22 -11.60 4.99
C VAL A 57 -3.72 -13.03 5.12
N GLU A 58 -2.56 -13.24 5.73
CA GLU A 58 -2.01 -14.57 5.94
C GLU A 58 -2.90 -15.42 6.85
N LEU A 59 -3.35 -14.88 7.97
CA LEU A 59 -4.26 -15.59 8.88
C LEU A 59 -5.58 -15.95 8.17
N THR A 60 -6.15 -14.99 7.46
CA THR A 60 -7.39 -15.20 6.72
C THR A 60 -7.21 -16.27 5.64
N GLY A 61 -6.06 -16.27 4.97
CA GLY A 61 -5.73 -17.28 3.96
C GLY A 61 -5.63 -18.69 4.52
N ARG A 62 -5.33 -18.82 5.81
CA ARG A 62 -5.32 -20.11 6.50
C ARG A 62 -6.67 -20.44 7.16
N ALA A 63 -7.71 -19.67 6.87
CA ALA A 63 -9.04 -19.79 7.48
C ALA A 63 -9.01 -19.62 9.01
N GLU A 64 -8.08 -18.80 9.51
CA GLU A 64 -7.97 -18.45 10.92
C GLU A 64 -8.57 -17.07 11.18
N PRO A 65 -9.13 -16.82 12.37
CA PRO A 65 -9.59 -15.49 12.71
C PRO A 65 -8.44 -14.48 12.68
N ALA A 66 -8.74 -13.24 12.30
CA ALA A 66 -7.74 -12.17 12.23
C ALA A 66 -8.17 -10.99 13.11
N ASP A 67 -8.52 -11.25 14.36
CA ASP A 67 -8.84 -10.22 15.36
C ASP A 67 -7.55 -9.74 16.04
N ALA A 68 -7.69 -8.79 16.99
CA ALA A 68 -6.53 -8.22 17.67
C ALA A 68 -5.72 -9.27 18.42
N ILE A 69 -6.37 -10.30 18.96
CA ILE A 69 -5.70 -11.35 19.74
C ILE A 69 -4.87 -12.25 18.82
N THR A 70 -5.48 -12.73 17.74
CA THR A 70 -4.81 -13.65 16.81
C THR A 70 -3.69 -12.94 16.03
N VAL A 71 -3.91 -11.69 15.63
CA VAL A 71 -2.88 -10.90 14.95
C VAL A 71 -1.69 -10.65 15.88
N ALA A 72 -1.97 -10.26 17.13
CA ALA A 72 -0.89 -10.06 18.11
C ALA A 72 -0.11 -11.35 18.34
N GLY A 73 -0.80 -12.49 18.45
CA GLY A 73 -0.15 -13.78 18.66
C GLY A 73 0.75 -14.16 17.50
N GLU A 74 0.29 -13.97 16.27
CA GLU A 74 1.08 -14.28 15.08
C GLU A 74 2.29 -13.36 14.95
N LEU A 75 2.11 -12.06 15.19
CA LEU A 75 3.21 -11.10 15.17
C LEU A 75 4.24 -11.41 16.25
N LYS A 76 3.78 -11.82 17.44
CA LYS A 76 4.69 -12.22 18.52
C LYS A 76 5.51 -13.45 18.13
N ARG A 77 4.84 -14.43 17.50
CA ARG A 77 5.53 -15.65 17.04
C ARG A 77 6.62 -15.32 16.03
N GLN A 78 6.40 -14.33 15.18
CA GLN A 78 7.36 -13.89 14.16
C GLN A 78 8.41 -12.91 14.70
N GLY A 79 8.30 -12.49 15.96
CA GLY A 79 9.21 -11.51 16.56
C GLY A 79 8.97 -10.09 16.07
N LEU A 80 7.78 -9.79 15.58
CA LEU A 80 7.45 -8.49 14.97
C LEU A 80 6.50 -7.63 15.79
N LEU A 81 5.94 -8.17 16.89
CA LEU A 81 4.90 -7.46 17.65
C LEU A 81 5.37 -6.11 18.16
N SER A 82 6.56 -6.05 18.76
CA SER A 82 7.09 -4.78 19.28
C SER A 82 7.38 -3.76 18.17
N LYS A 83 7.77 -4.24 16.99
CA LYS A 83 8.06 -3.38 15.84
C LYS A 83 6.83 -2.67 15.31
N VAL A 84 5.66 -3.29 15.42
CA VAL A 84 4.40 -2.67 14.95
C VAL A 84 3.73 -1.82 16.03
N GLY A 85 4.25 -1.78 17.24
CA GLY A 85 3.71 -0.96 18.33
C GLY A 85 3.06 -1.75 19.44
N GLY A 86 3.14 -3.09 19.41
CA GLY A 86 2.60 -3.95 20.45
C GLY A 86 1.10 -4.17 20.34
N ALA A 87 0.56 -4.98 21.25
CA ALA A 87 -0.87 -5.29 21.29
C ALA A 87 -1.73 -4.03 21.48
N ALA A 88 -1.24 -3.06 22.26
CA ALA A 88 -1.97 -1.82 22.49
C ALA A 88 -2.22 -1.06 21.20
N TYR A 89 -1.25 -1.07 20.28
CA TYR A 89 -1.42 -0.41 19.00
C TYR A 89 -2.53 -1.08 18.16
N LEU A 90 -2.58 -2.41 18.17
CA LEU A 90 -3.63 -3.14 17.44
C LEU A 90 -5.02 -2.78 17.99
N HIS A 91 -5.16 -2.67 19.31
CA HIS A 91 -6.42 -2.24 19.92
C HIS A 91 -6.76 -0.79 19.54
N SER A 92 -5.75 0.07 19.43
CA SER A 92 -6.01 1.46 19.01
C SER A 92 -6.48 1.54 17.56
N LEU A 93 -6.05 0.63 16.69
CA LEU A 93 -6.53 0.56 15.31
C LEU A 93 -8.03 0.26 15.28
N ILE A 94 -8.46 -0.72 16.06
CA ILE A 94 -9.87 -1.08 16.15
C ILE A 94 -10.67 0.08 16.72
N ALA A 95 -10.16 0.74 17.76
CA ALA A 95 -10.84 1.88 18.38
C ALA A 95 -10.96 3.08 17.43
N SER A 96 -10.12 3.19 16.41
CA SER A 96 -10.16 4.30 15.46
C SER A 96 -11.24 4.13 14.38
N VAL A 97 -11.91 2.97 14.31
CA VAL A 97 -12.85 2.67 13.23
C VAL A 97 -14.23 3.29 13.54
N PRO A 98 -14.70 4.22 12.70
CA PRO A 98 -16.05 4.75 12.88
C PRO A 98 -17.13 3.70 12.55
N THR A 99 -16.93 2.97 11.46
CA THR A 99 -17.77 1.83 11.08
C THR A 99 -17.02 0.95 10.08
N ALA A 100 -17.04 -0.36 10.30
CA ALA A 100 -16.39 -1.31 9.41
C ALA A 100 -17.07 -1.35 8.03
N ALA A 101 -18.31 -0.90 7.91
CA ALA A 101 -19.02 -0.85 6.64
C ALA A 101 -18.35 0.08 5.62
N ASN A 102 -17.54 1.03 6.08
CA ASN A 102 -16.87 2.00 5.20
C ASN A 102 -15.42 1.57 4.85
N ALA A 103 -15.06 0.32 5.15
CA ALA A 103 -13.69 -0.15 4.90
C ALA A 103 -13.26 0.04 3.43
N GLY A 104 -14.14 -0.26 2.48
CA GLY A 104 -13.85 -0.08 1.06
C GLY A 104 -13.58 1.37 0.68
N TYR A 105 -14.31 2.30 1.28
CA TYR A 105 -14.11 3.72 1.04
C TYR A 105 -12.70 4.16 1.51
N TYR A 106 -12.32 3.79 2.72
CA TYR A 106 -11.00 4.14 3.24
C TYR A 106 -9.88 3.42 2.49
N ALA A 107 -10.14 2.19 2.07
CA ALA A 107 -9.15 1.45 1.26
C ALA A 107 -8.86 2.17 -0.05
N ARG A 108 -9.87 2.74 -0.69
CA ARG A 108 -9.66 3.49 -1.93
C ARG A 108 -8.83 4.74 -1.68
N ILE A 109 -9.01 5.41 -0.54
CA ILE A 109 -8.16 6.55 -0.17
C ILE A 109 -6.69 6.11 -0.06
N VAL A 110 -6.44 5.00 0.63
CA VAL A 110 -5.08 4.45 0.78
C VAL A 110 -4.49 4.14 -0.59
N ARG A 111 -5.26 3.50 -1.47
CA ARG A 111 -4.82 3.18 -2.82
C ARG A 111 -4.45 4.43 -3.63
N GLU A 112 -5.29 5.46 -3.57
CA GLU A 112 -5.03 6.69 -4.30
C GLU A 112 -3.74 7.35 -3.85
N ARG A 113 -3.48 7.38 -2.53
CA ARG A 113 -2.23 7.92 -2.00
C ARG A 113 -1.03 7.07 -2.44
N ALA A 114 -1.17 5.75 -2.48
CA ALA A 114 -0.12 4.87 -2.97
C ALA A 114 0.20 5.14 -4.44
N ILE A 115 -0.82 5.34 -5.27
CA ILE A 115 -0.64 5.68 -6.68
C ILE A 115 0.11 7.02 -6.80
N MET A 116 -0.26 8.01 -6.00
CA MET A 116 0.42 9.30 -6.00
C MET A 116 1.89 9.18 -5.59
N ARG A 117 2.21 8.32 -4.61
CA ARG A 117 3.61 8.06 -4.25
C ARG A 117 4.38 7.42 -5.40
N ARG A 118 3.75 6.49 -6.12
CA ARG A 118 4.37 5.87 -7.29
C ARG A 118 4.61 6.88 -8.40
N LEU A 119 3.69 7.83 -8.57
CA LEU A 119 3.87 8.91 -9.54
C LEU A 119 5.07 9.78 -9.18
N VAL A 120 5.22 10.14 -7.90
CA VAL A 120 6.37 10.92 -7.42
C VAL A 120 7.67 10.15 -7.70
N SER A 121 7.70 8.86 -7.39
CA SER A 121 8.90 8.03 -7.62
C SER A 121 9.22 7.91 -9.10
N ALA A 122 8.20 7.71 -9.94
CA ALA A 122 8.38 7.64 -11.39
C ALA A 122 8.94 8.95 -11.93
N GLY A 123 8.41 10.09 -11.45
CA GLY A 123 8.90 11.41 -11.84
C GLY A 123 10.37 11.59 -11.48
N THR A 124 10.77 11.14 -10.29
CA THR A 124 12.17 11.19 -9.87
C THR A 124 13.06 10.38 -10.81
N ARG A 125 12.62 9.17 -11.18
CA ARG A 125 13.38 8.33 -12.11
C ARG A 125 13.45 8.96 -13.50
N VAL A 126 12.36 9.60 -13.96
CA VAL A 126 12.34 10.30 -15.24
C VAL A 126 13.37 11.45 -15.24
N VAL A 127 13.42 12.22 -14.15
CA VAL A 127 14.43 13.28 -14.01
C VAL A 127 15.84 12.69 -14.09
N GLN A 128 16.09 11.60 -13.39
CA GLN A 128 17.40 10.93 -13.41
C GLN A 128 17.77 10.45 -14.81
N LEU A 129 16.81 9.92 -15.56
CA LEU A 129 17.05 9.49 -16.95
C LEU A 129 17.48 10.68 -17.82
N GLY A 130 16.85 11.84 -17.62
CA GLY A 130 17.19 13.04 -18.39
C GLY A 130 18.58 13.57 -18.12
N TYR A 131 19.07 13.41 -16.89
CA TYR A 131 20.40 13.88 -16.49
C TYR A 131 21.50 12.82 -16.66
N ALA A 132 21.11 11.56 -16.92
CA ALA A 132 22.09 10.49 -17.03
C ALA A 132 22.95 10.71 -18.29
N ASP A 133 24.28 10.79 -18.10
CA ASP A 133 25.25 10.89 -19.20
C ASP A 133 25.67 9.47 -19.59
N ALA A 134 24.73 8.68 -20.02
CA ALA A 134 24.95 7.26 -20.28
C ALA A 134 25.38 6.97 -21.72
N GLY A 135 25.48 8.00 -22.58
CA GLY A 135 25.85 7.79 -23.97
C GLY A 135 24.84 6.98 -24.76
N GLY A 136 23.61 6.83 -24.24
CA GLY A 136 22.57 6.06 -24.89
C GLY A 136 21.81 6.84 -25.93
N ASP A 137 21.03 6.10 -26.72
CA ASP A 137 20.13 6.67 -27.72
C ASP A 137 19.02 7.45 -27.01
N VAL A 138 18.77 8.68 -27.46
CA VAL A 138 17.73 9.54 -26.88
C VAL A 138 16.37 8.88 -26.98
N ASP A 139 16.07 8.19 -28.08
CA ASP A 139 14.79 7.52 -28.24
C ASP A 139 14.58 6.41 -27.21
N GLU A 140 15.64 5.67 -26.87
CA GLU A 140 15.58 4.64 -25.84
C GLU A 140 15.33 5.26 -24.46
N ILE A 141 15.96 6.38 -24.17
CA ILE A 141 15.79 7.08 -22.89
C ILE A 141 14.36 7.57 -22.77
N VAL A 142 13.79 8.14 -23.83
CA VAL A 142 12.40 8.59 -23.84
C VAL A 142 11.45 7.40 -23.66
N ASP A 143 11.73 6.27 -24.31
CA ASP A 143 10.92 5.06 -24.15
C ASP A 143 10.94 4.56 -22.70
N GLN A 144 12.10 4.58 -22.05
CA GLN A 144 12.21 4.21 -20.64
C GLN A 144 11.39 5.15 -19.76
N ALA A 145 11.43 6.46 -20.03
CA ALA A 145 10.65 7.44 -19.27
C ALA A 145 9.15 7.19 -19.41
N GLN A 146 8.70 6.90 -20.63
CA GLN A 146 7.30 6.59 -20.88
C GLN A 146 6.87 5.32 -20.14
N ALA A 147 7.74 4.30 -20.10
CA ALA A 147 7.47 3.07 -19.38
C ALA A 147 7.33 3.32 -17.88
N GLU A 148 8.13 4.23 -17.31
CA GLU A 148 8.03 4.59 -15.89
C GLU A 148 6.68 5.21 -15.57
N VAL A 149 6.20 6.12 -16.42
CA VAL A 149 4.90 6.76 -16.20
C VAL A 149 3.76 5.76 -16.40
N PHE A 150 3.86 4.92 -17.42
CA PHE A 150 2.83 3.92 -17.71
C PHE A 150 2.67 2.95 -16.54
N ALA A 151 3.78 2.54 -15.91
CA ALA A 151 3.76 1.57 -14.81
C ALA A 151 3.07 2.12 -13.55
N VAL A 152 2.90 3.43 -13.41
CA VAL A 152 2.28 4.03 -12.23
C VAL A 152 0.85 3.54 -12.05
N SER A 153 0.05 3.55 -13.12
CA SER A 153 -1.34 3.12 -13.06
C SER A 153 -1.51 1.62 -13.30
N ASP A 154 -0.65 1.02 -14.13
CA ASP A 154 -0.81 -0.37 -14.55
C ASP A 154 -0.08 -1.37 -13.65
N GLY A 155 0.80 -0.90 -12.77
CA GLY A 155 1.61 -1.79 -11.94
C GLY A 155 0.80 -2.76 -11.08
N ARG A 156 -0.43 -2.38 -10.70
CA ARG A 156 -1.32 -3.23 -9.90
C ARG A 156 -2.26 -4.06 -10.74
N ASP A 157 -2.69 -3.48 -11.86
CA ASP A 157 -3.74 -4.07 -12.70
C ASP A 157 -3.15 -4.93 -13.82
N THR A 158 -1.83 -5.06 -13.87
CA THR A 158 -1.15 -5.85 -14.92
C THR A 158 -1.67 -7.28 -14.97
N GLY A 159 -1.89 -7.90 -13.81
CA GLY A 159 -2.43 -9.26 -13.75
C GLY A 159 -3.84 -9.34 -14.32
N ASP A 160 -4.68 -8.39 -13.94
CA ASP A 160 -6.07 -8.35 -14.43
C ASP A 160 -6.12 -8.06 -15.93
N TYR A 161 -5.27 -7.14 -16.40
CA TYR A 161 -5.17 -6.81 -17.80
C TYR A 161 -4.75 -8.02 -18.63
N VAL A 162 -3.74 -8.75 -18.17
CA VAL A 162 -3.27 -9.97 -18.85
C VAL A 162 -4.39 -11.02 -18.89
N SER A 163 -5.13 -11.18 -17.79
CA SER A 163 -6.27 -12.10 -17.73
C SER A 163 -7.33 -11.74 -18.75
N MET A 164 -7.65 -10.46 -18.90
CA MET A 164 -8.63 -10.00 -19.87
C MET A 164 -8.17 -10.26 -21.31
N ASN A 165 -6.90 -10.06 -21.60
CA ASN A 165 -6.33 -10.36 -22.91
C ASN A 165 -6.37 -11.85 -23.23
N GLN A 166 -6.18 -12.71 -22.23
CA GLN A 166 -6.25 -14.15 -22.41
C GLN A 166 -7.67 -14.63 -22.65
N MET A 167 -8.68 -13.88 -22.23
CA MET A 167 -10.09 -14.22 -22.43
C MET A 167 -10.60 -13.80 -23.81
N SER A 168 -9.87 -12.95 -24.49
CA SER A 168 -10.22 -12.53 -25.84
C SER A 168 -9.47 -13.32 -26.90
#